data_f7d0cb61ae2236276f140c9e6d1190d5
#
_entry.id   f7d0cb61ae2236276f140c9e6d1190d5
#
_cell.length_a   1.000
_cell.length_b   1.000
_cell.length_c   1.000
_cell.angle_alpha   90.00
_cell.angle_beta   90.00
_cell.angle_gamma   90.00
#
_symmetry.space_group_name_H-M   'P 1'
#
loop_
_entity.id
_entity.type
_entity.pdbx_description
1 polymer ?
#
loop_
_entity_poly.entity_id
_entity_poly.type
_entity_poly.pdbx_seq_one_letter_code
_entity_poly.pdbx_strand_id
1 'polypeptide(L)'
;MPFHKDSLLDNFASVLENKHILITGAAGMLGSSLAKELVNLKKTSSSNIVISLLARNKNRLPTNLLKYQEQDFNFIEQDINNLDLPEKSFDLIFNFASPASPLYQRLDHQNLAESNTRGIKNLTGTLNYDGIQEPIFVHMSSGDVYDQQSQRIKLRENLAVSSESTNDSNPYSISKLISEEILFKESKRLGYKYLIFRPFNTYGPGLRLGEGRLIGDIFESIINNQLFLLQSNPKNINSFCYIEDFITGLITCINNARFDEIFNLGNDLELHNFFNLKDVIENSLKLDLKCSFKKNDDSPILFKIPDLTKLRELGWAPNYSLDYGIEKTYHSLINA
;
A
#
# COMPACT_ATOMS: atom_id res chain seq x y z
N MET A 1 7.42 23.19 -8.52
CA MET A 1 8.84 23.03 -8.16
C MET A 1 9.21 21.59 -8.40
N PRO A 2 10.39 21.25 -8.88
CA PRO A 2 10.78 19.84 -9.00
C PRO A 2 10.76 19.21 -7.60
N PHE A 3 10.24 18.00 -7.50
CA PHE A 3 10.17 17.22 -6.27
C PHE A 3 11.61 16.81 -5.88
N HIS A 4 12.11 17.31 -4.74
CA HIS A 4 13.44 16.96 -4.24
C HIS A 4 13.31 15.84 -3.19
N LYS A 5 13.54 14.60 -3.61
CA LYS A 5 13.46 13.41 -2.73
C LYS A 5 14.37 13.55 -1.51
N ASP A 6 15.57 14.08 -1.67
CA ASP A 6 16.53 14.23 -0.58
C ASP A 6 16.03 15.15 0.53
N SER A 7 15.52 16.32 0.18
CA SER A 7 14.95 17.24 1.17
C SER A 7 13.69 16.69 1.88
N LEU A 8 12.91 15.87 1.18
CA LEU A 8 11.77 15.17 1.77
C LEU A 8 12.23 14.16 2.83
N LEU A 9 13.28 13.41 2.53
CA LEU A 9 13.85 12.40 3.42
C LEU A 9 14.57 13.04 4.62
N ASP A 10 15.27 14.17 4.45
CA ASP A 10 15.89 14.90 5.54
C ASP A 10 14.85 15.41 6.54
N ASN A 11 13.75 15.99 6.05
CA ASN A 11 12.63 16.39 6.90
C ASN A 11 12.02 15.19 7.62
N PHE A 12 11.86 14.07 6.95
CA PHE A 12 11.33 12.85 7.54
C PHE A 12 12.24 12.30 8.63
N ALA A 13 13.57 12.33 8.44
CA ALA A 13 14.52 11.95 9.47
C ALA A 13 14.33 12.77 10.76
N SER A 14 14.12 14.09 10.61
CA SER A 14 13.88 14.98 11.75
C SER A 14 12.58 14.67 12.48
N VAL A 15 11.51 14.33 11.74
CA VAL A 15 10.21 13.93 12.33
C VAL A 15 10.32 12.61 13.09
N LEU A 16 11.21 11.71 12.65
CA LEU A 16 11.39 10.38 13.21
C LEU A 16 12.45 10.31 14.32
N GLU A 17 13.16 11.40 14.58
CA GLU A 17 14.25 11.43 15.58
C GLU A 17 13.77 10.94 16.95
N ASN A 18 14.54 10.01 17.56
CA ASN A 18 14.26 9.38 18.84
C ASN A 18 12.94 8.58 18.90
N LYS A 19 12.36 8.19 17.76
CA LYS A 19 11.12 7.42 17.73
C LYS A 19 11.37 5.92 17.62
N HIS A 20 10.53 5.16 18.29
CA HIS A 20 10.41 3.72 18.08
C HIS A 20 9.27 3.43 17.09
N ILE A 21 9.61 2.89 15.93
CA ILE A 21 8.73 2.68 14.81
C ILE A 21 8.43 1.20 14.64
N LEU A 22 7.16 0.84 14.50
CA LEU A 22 6.73 -0.50 14.11
C LEU A 22 6.23 -0.50 12.66
N ILE A 23 6.74 -1.41 11.84
CA ILE A 23 6.21 -1.72 10.51
C ILE A 23 5.63 -3.12 10.52
N THR A 24 4.30 -3.24 10.43
CA THR A 24 3.63 -4.53 10.26
C THR A 24 3.52 -4.89 8.78
N GLY A 25 3.34 -6.18 8.48
CA GLY A 25 3.34 -6.61 7.09
C GLY A 25 4.68 -6.39 6.37
N ALA A 26 5.77 -6.36 7.12
CA ALA A 26 7.13 -6.06 6.64
C ALA A 26 7.62 -7.02 5.55
N ALA A 27 7.03 -8.21 5.42
CA ALA A 27 7.31 -9.14 4.33
C ALA A 27 6.53 -8.84 3.03
N GLY A 28 5.59 -7.90 3.03
CA GLY A 28 4.86 -7.46 1.84
C GLY A 28 5.58 -6.35 1.07
N MET A 29 5.15 -6.06 -0.16
CA MET A 29 5.75 -5.04 -1.03
C MET A 29 5.81 -3.66 -0.35
N LEU A 30 4.69 -3.16 0.18
CA LEU A 30 4.63 -1.83 0.81
C LEU A 30 5.49 -1.76 2.08
N GLY A 31 5.34 -2.74 2.98
CA GLY A 31 6.07 -2.77 4.26
C GLY A 31 7.57 -2.91 4.06
N SER A 32 8.01 -3.78 3.15
CA SER A 32 9.43 -3.97 2.87
C SER A 32 10.07 -2.77 2.18
N SER A 33 9.33 -2.07 1.32
CA SER A 33 9.82 -0.86 0.65
C SER A 33 10.02 0.29 1.63
N LEU A 34 9.05 0.52 2.54
CA LEU A 34 9.21 1.51 3.59
C LEU A 34 10.33 1.14 4.56
N ALA A 35 10.40 -0.14 4.97
CA ALA A 35 11.46 -0.62 5.86
C ALA A 35 12.85 -0.36 5.28
N LYS A 36 13.05 -0.65 3.98
CA LYS A 36 14.30 -0.36 3.28
C LYS A 36 14.63 1.14 3.29
N GLU A 37 13.66 2.00 3.03
CA GLU A 37 13.87 3.45 3.02
C GLU A 37 14.24 3.95 4.43
N LEU A 38 13.56 3.48 5.49
CA LEU A 38 13.87 3.86 6.88
C LEU A 38 15.25 3.36 7.34
N VAL A 39 15.64 2.14 6.96
CA VAL A 39 16.99 1.63 7.29
C VAL A 39 18.06 2.46 6.58
N ASN A 40 17.86 2.81 5.31
CA ASN A 40 18.78 3.68 4.59
C ASN A 40 18.84 5.07 5.25
N LEU A 41 17.71 5.64 5.58
CA LEU A 41 17.61 6.94 6.25
C LEU A 41 18.36 6.94 7.59
N LYS A 42 18.16 5.92 8.44
CA LYS A 42 18.90 5.75 9.69
C LYS A 42 20.42 5.74 9.48
N LYS A 43 20.89 5.11 8.40
CA LYS A 43 22.33 5.04 8.07
C LYS A 43 22.92 6.35 7.54
N THR A 44 22.14 7.09 6.77
CA THR A 44 22.62 8.31 6.09
C THR A 44 22.49 9.56 6.95
N SER A 45 21.41 9.68 7.73
CA SER A 45 21.15 10.86 8.55
C SER A 45 21.72 10.78 9.97
N SER A 46 22.33 9.67 10.38
CA SER A 46 22.77 9.43 11.77
C SER A 46 21.65 9.59 12.81
N SER A 47 20.39 9.45 12.38
CA SER A 47 19.20 9.61 13.25
C SER A 47 19.10 8.46 14.24
N ASN A 48 18.74 8.79 15.48
CA ASN A 48 18.50 7.81 16.53
C ASN A 48 17.08 7.22 16.39
N ILE A 49 16.86 6.39 15.37
CA ILE A 49 15.57 5.75 15.08
C ILE A 49 15.67 4.27 15.46
N VAL A 50 14.68 3.77 16.20
CA VAL A 50 14.52 2.34 16.47
C VAL A 50 13.45 1.78 15.54
N ILE A 51 13.82 0.81 14.71
CA ILE A 51 12.93 0.20 13.70
C ILE A 51 12.62 -1.22 14.14
N SER A 52 11.33 -1.55 14.23
CA SER A 52 10.84 -2.91 14.46
C SER A 52 10.00 -3.38 13.28
N LEU A 53 10.33 -4.54 12.74
CA LEU A 53 9.64 -5.16 11.61
C LEU A 53 8.83 -6.36 12.10
N LEU A 54 7.51 -6.34 11.88
CA LEU A 54 6.63 -7.43 12.28
C LEU A 54 6.12 -8.19 11.06
N ALA A 55 6.37 -9.49 11.06
CA ALA A 55 5.80 -10.41 10.09
C ALA A 55 5.65 -11.81 10.69
N ARG A 56 4.77 -12.64 10.13
CA ARG A 56 4.49 -14.00 10.61
C ARG A 56 5.63 -15.00 10.39
N ASN A 57 6.60 -14.69 9.52
CA ASN A 57 7.72 -15.56 9.19
C ASN A 57 8.87 -14.74 8.63
N LYS A 58 10.03 -14.80 9.30
CA LYS A 58 11.27 -14.09 8.90
C LYS A 58 11.76 -14.50 7.50
N ASN A 59 11.60 -15.76 7.15
CA ASN A 59 12.04 -16.29 5.84
C ASN A 59 11.24 -15.72 4.65
N ARG A 60 10.13 -15.03 4.91
CA ARG A 60 9.34 -14.34 3.88
C ARG A 60 9.76 -12.90 3.64
N LEU A 61 10.72 -12.38 4.41
CA LEU A 61 11.29 -11.07 4.12
C LEU A 61 11.99 -11.09 2.76
N PRO A 62 11.84 -10.03 1.96
CA PRO A 62 12.56 -9.93 0.68
C PRO A 62 14.07 -9.94 0.87
N THR A 63 14.80 -10.51 -0.09
CA THR A 63 16.26 -10.63 -0.07
C THR A 63 16.97 -9.30 0.12
N ASN A 64 16.38 -8.20 -0.39
CA ASN A 64 16.90 -6.85 -0.22
C ASN A 64 16.84 -6.35 1.24
N LEU A 65 15.95 -6.88 2.09
CA LEU A 65 15.94 -6.63 3.53
C LEU A 65 16.83 -7.58 4.31
N LEU A 66 16.93 -8.84 3.88
CA LEU A 66 17.77 -9.85 4.56
C LEU A 66 19.26 -9.52 4.53
N LYS A 67 19.71 -8.65 3.61
CA LYS A 67 21.11 -8.19 3.55
C LYS A 67 21.46 -7.16 4.65
N TYR A 68 20.48 -6.56 5.30
CA TYR A 68 20.73 -5.68 6.44
C TYR A 68 21.00 -6.51 7.70
N GLN A 69 21.81 -5.96 8.60
CA GLN A 69 22.24 -6.63 9.82
C GLN A 69 21.17 -6.50 10.92
N GLU A 70 21.23 -7.33 11.94
CA GLU A 70 20.31 -7.29 13.09
C GLU A 70 20.37 -5.96 13.87
N GLN A 71 21.47 -5.21 13.77
CA GLN A 71 21.60 -3.88 14.34
C GLN A 71 20.80 -2.80 13.59
N ASP A 72 20.37 -3.07 12.37
CA ASP A 72 19.62 -2.10 11.54
C ASP A 72 18.14 -2.05 11.92
N PHE A 73 17.58 -3.18 12.36
CA PHE A 73 16.20 -3.28 12.82
C PHE A 73 15.98 -4.49 13.75
N ASN A 74 14.96 -4.41 14.60
CA ASN A 74 14.46 -5.54 15.38
C ASN A 74 13.44 -6.32 14.57
N PHE A 75 13.48 -7.66 14.58
CA PHE A 75 12.47 -8.49 13.93
C PHE A 75 11.55 -9.15 14.96
N ILE A 76 10.24 -9.00 14.74
CA ILE A 76 9.18 -9.55 15.59
C ILE A 76 8.42 -10.59 14.75
N GLU A 77 8.55 -11.88 15.11
CA GLU A 77 7.86 -12.97 14.41
C GLU A 77 6.54 -13.29 15.12
N GLN A 78 5.49 -12.56 14.77
CA GLN A 78 4.14 -12.70 15.36
C GLN A 78 3.03 -12.41 14.33
N ASP A 79 1.82 -12.88 14.64
CA ASP A 79 0.60 -12.50 13.93
C ASP A 79 -0.09 -11.35 14.65
N ILE A 80 -0.54 -10.33 13.91
CA ILE A 80 -1.24 -9.16 14.49
C ILE A 80 -2.53 -9.54 15.24
N ASN A 81 -3.14 -10.67 14.91
CA ASN A 81 -4.33 -11.17 15.59
C ASN A 81 -4.03 -11.73 16.98
N ASN A 82 -2.78 -12.12 17.25
CA ASN A 82 -2.33 -12.73 18.50
C ASN A 82 -1.01 -12.07 18.97
N LEU A 83 -1.02 -10.74 19.05
CA LEU A 83 0.14 -9.99 19.52
C LEU A 83 0.37 -10.19 21.02
N ASP A 84 1.63 -10.48 21.34
CA ASP A 84 2.17 -10.48 22.70
C ASP A 84 3.36 -9.51 22.75
N LEU A 85 3.04 -8.23 22.82
CA LEU A 85 4.00 -7.13 22.86
C LEU A 85 3.69 -6.24 24.07
N PRO A 86 4.72 -5.66 24.70
CA PRO A 86 4.52 -4.72 25.79
C PRO A 86 3.65 -3.54 25.36
N GLU A 87 2.80 -3.07 26.25
CA GLU A 87 2.09 -1.81 26.06
C GLU A 87 3.08 -0.64 25.96
N LYS A 88 2.69 0.44 25.27
CA LYS A 88 3.46 1.69 25.13
C LYS A 88 4.86 1.49 24.55
N SER A 89 4.98 0.62 23.55
CA SER A 89 6.27 0.29 22.95
C SER A 89 6.62 1.11 21.73
N PHE A 90 5.63 1.74 21.04
CA PHE A 90 5.85 2.39 19.76
C PHE A 90 5.27 3.80 19.70
N ASP A 91 6.06 4.72 19.16
CA ASP A 91 5.66 6.10 18.90
C ASP A 91 4.96 6.25 17.55
N LEU A 92 5.26 5.36 16.59
CA LEU A 92 4.72 5.38 15.24
C LEU A 92 4.52 3.95 14.74
N ILE A 93 3.31 3.64 14.29
CA ILE A 93 2.99 2.35 13.69
C ILE A 93 2.59 2.54 12.23
N PHE A 94 3.29 1.83 11.32
CA PHE A 94 2.87 1.65 9.93
C PHE A 94 2.20 0.28 9.78
N ASN A 95 0.88 0.27 9.67
CA ASN A 95 0.11 -0.96 9.53
C ASN A 95 -0.15 -1.31 8.06
N PHE A 96 0.74 -2.16 7.49
CA PHE A 96 0.58 -2.78 6.18
C PHE A 96 0.09 -4.23 6.26
N ALA A 97 -0.08 -4.78 7.46
CA ALA A 97 -0.52 -6.15 7.63
C ALA A 97 -2.02 -6.26 7.30
N SER A 98 -2.31 -6.88 6.18
CA SER A 98 -3.65 -7.27 5.77
C SER A 98 -3.55 -8.32 4.67
N PRO A 99 -4.44 -9.32 4.61
CA PRO A 99 -4.55 -10.23 3.48
C PRO A 99 -5.15 -9.48 2.27
N ALA A 100 -4.35 -8.62 1.62
CA ALA A 100 -4.80 -7.69 0.57
C ALA A 100 -4.73 -8.28 -0.86
N SER A 101 -4.28 -9.52 -1.02
CA SER A 101 -4.22 -10.22 -2.32
C SER A 101 -5.63 -10.62 -2.76
N PRO A 102 -6.04 -10.34 -4.02
CA PRO A 102 -7.33 -10.77 -4.54
C PRO A 102 -7.58 -12.27 -4.41
N LEU A 103 -6.53 -13.09 -4.46
CA LEU A 103 -6.63 -14.52 -4.23
C LEU A 103 -7.04 -14.84 -2.79
N TYR A 104 -6.38 -14.25 -1.79
CA TYR A 104 -6.73 -14.45 -0.38
C TYR A 104 -8.10 -13.88 -0.03
N GLN A 105 -8.51 -12.78 -0.66
CA GLN A 105 -9.85 -12.22 -0.49
C GLN A 105 -10.96 -13.22 -0.83
N ARG A 106 -10.71 -14.11 -1.79
CA ARG A 106 -11.67 -15.15 -2.21
C ARG A 106 -11.63 -16.40 -1.35
N LEU A 107 -10.49 -16.70 -0.73
CA LEU A 107 -10.23 -17.98 -0.06
C LEU A 107 -10.44 -17.92 1.45
N ASP A 108 -10.28 -16.75 2.10
CA ASP A 108 -10.24 -16.64 3.56
C ASP A 108 -10.85 -15.31 4.05
N HIS A 109 -12.17 -15.19 3.92
CA HIS A 109 -12.92 -14.02 4.37
C HIS A 109 -12.88 -13.79 5.89
N GLN A 110 -12.80 -14.86 6.69
CA GLN A 110 -12.79 -14.76 8.14
C GLN A 110 -11.49 -14.15 8.65
N ASN A 111 -10.35 -14.66 8.21
CA ASN A 111 -9.03 -14.13 8.59
C ASN A 111 -8.84 -12.68 8.11
N LEU A 112 -9.43 -12.35 6.95
CA LEU A 112 -9.46 -11.00 6.43
C LEU A 112 -10.17 -10.03 7.38
N ALA A 113 -11.37 -10.39 7.84
CA ALA A 113 -12.15 -9.58 8.76
C ALA A 113 -11.45 -9.45 10.13
N GLU A 114 -10.91 -10.54 10.67
CA GLU A 114 -10.19 -10.55 11.95
C GLU A 114 -8.94 -9.66 11.91
N SER A 115 -8.11 -9.77 10.86
CA SER A 115 -6.90 -8.94 10.71
C SER A 115 -7.21 -7.45 10.64
N ASN A 116 -8.30 -7.08 9.96
CA ASN A 116 -8.71 -5.70 9.81
C ASN A 116 -9.52 -5.15 11.00
N THR A 117 -9.86 -5.98 11.98
CA THR A 117 -10.61 -5.59 13.19
C THR A 117 -9.80 -5.82 14.46
N ARG A 118 -9.61 -7.09 14.85
CA ARG A 118 -8.87 -7.48 16.04
C ARG A 118 -7.39 -7.07 15.96
N GLY A 119 -6.75 -7.28 14.78
CA GLY A 119 -5.36 -6.92 14.58
C GLY A 119 -5.10 -5.43 14.80
N ILE A 120 -6.01 -4.56 14.34
CA ILE A 120 -5.88 -3.10 14.58
C ILE A 120 -6.00 -2.78 16.07
N LYS A 121 -6.98 -3.34 16.79
CA LYS A 121 -7.13 -3.10 18.22
C LYS A 121 -5.91 -3.57 19.03
N ASN A 122 -5.34 -4.71 18.67
CA ASN A 122 -4.11 -5.19 19.30
C ASN A 122 -2.95 -4.21 19.08
N LEU A 123 -2.78 -3.72 17.84
CA LEU A 123 -1.72 -2.77 17.51
C LEU A 123 -1.91 -1.42 18.20
N THR A 124 -3.13 -0.88 18.29
CA THR A 124 -3.37 0.41 18.97
C THR A 124 -3.04 0.34 20.45
N GLY A 125 -3.17 -0.83 21.08
CA GLY A 125 -2.77 -1.07 22.47
C GLY A 125 -1.25 -0.99 22.70
N THR A 126 -0.42 -1.08 21.67
CA THR A 126 1.04 -1.00 21.77
C THR A 126 1.60 0.42 21.55
N LEU A 127 0.76 1.40 21.26
CA LEU A 127 1.18 2.80 21.09
C LEU A 127 1.66 3.41 22.40
N ASN A 128 2.67 4.27 22.33
CA ASN A 128 3.26 4.93 23.49
C ASN A 128 2.47 6.19 23.88
N TYR A 129 1.72 6.12 24.98
CA TYR A 129 0.95 7.24 25.55
C TYR A 129 1.67 7.79 26.78
N ASP A 130 2.85 8.36 26.61
CA ASP A 130 3.62 8.97 27.71
C ASP A 130 3.11 10.37 28.11
N GLY A 131 2.16 10.92 27.37
CA GLY A 131 1.58 12.25 27.59
C GLY A 131 2.45 13.41 27.10
N ILE A 132 3.63 13.14 26.54
CA ILE A 132 4.56 14.15 26.01
C ILE A 132 4.39 14.32 24.51
N GLN A 133 4.26 13.21 23.79
CA GLN A 133 4.03 13.19 22.34
C GLN A 133 2.82 12.31 22.01
N GLU A 134 1.98 12.79 21.07
CA GLU A 134 0.86 11.99 20.56
C GLU A 134 1.42 10.92 19.61
N PRO A 135 1.23 9.63 19.91
CA PRO A 135 1.68 8.57 19.00
C PRO A 135 0.85 8.57 17.71
N ILE A 136 1.44 8.06 16.64
CA ILE A 136 0.85 8.11 15.30
C ILE A 136 0.57 6.70 14.79
N PHE A 137 -0.64 6.47 14.28
CA PHE A 137 -1.03 5.23 13.60
C PHE A 137 -1.30 5.48 12.11
N VAL A 138 -0.46 4.93 11.25
CA VAL A 138 -0.61 4.99 9.79
C VAL A 138 -1.22 3.68 9.29
N HIS A 139 -2.40 3.74 8.67
CA HIS A 139 -3.15 2.56 8.22
C HIS A 139 -3.34 2.52 6.72
N MET A 140 -3.16 1.32 6.14
CA MET A 140 -3.49 1.05 4.74
C MET A 140 -4.91 0.51 4.62
N SER A 141 -5.82 1.36 4.16
CA SER A 141 -7.11 0.99 3.62
C SER A 141 -6.98 0.53 2.16
N SER A 142 -7.91 0.83 1.29
CA SER A 142 -7.86 0.49 -0.12
C SER A 142 -8.71 1.43 -0.97
N GLY A 143 -8.32 1.68 -2.22
CA GLY A 143 -9.20 2.28 -3.21
C GLY A 143 -10.39 1.39 -3.61
N ASP A 144 -10.43 0.13 -3.15
CA ASP A 144 -11.58 -0.76 -3.35
C ASP A 144 -12.77 -0.44 -2.42
N VAL A 145 -12.58 0.45 -1.43
CA VAL A 145 -13.67 0.95 -0.58
C VAL A 145 -14.67 1.83 -1.33
N TYR A 146 -14.26 2.38 -2.47
CA TYR A 146 -15.16 3.12 -3.34
C TYR A 146 -15.95 2.18 -4.24
N ASP A 147 -17.23 2.51 -4.50
CA ASP A 147 -18.00 1.81 -5.49
C ASP A 147 -17.38 1.97 -6.88
N GLN A 148 -17.47 0.92 -7.66
CA GLN A 148 -17.03 0.96 -9.04
C GLN A 148 -17.91 1.95 -9.83
N GLN A 149 -17.28 2.87 -10.54
CA GLN A 149 -17.98 3.93 -11.27
C GLN A 149 -18.13 3.57 -12.75
N SER A 150 -19.36 3.63 -13.27
CA SER A 150 -19.62 3.56 -14.69
C SER A 150 -19.42 4.90 -15.42
N GLN A 151 -19.17 5.97 -14.66
CA GLN A 151 -18.86 7.30 -15.17
C GLN A 151 -17.41 7.66 -14.89
N ARG A 152 -16.77 8.43 -15.78
CA ARG A 152 -15.40 8.90 -15.62
C ARG A 152 -15.31 10.04 -14.62
N ILE A 153 -15.44 9.72 -13.33
CA ILE A 153 -15.27 10.66 -12.22
C ILE A 153 -14.02 10.32 -11.43
N LYS A 154 -13.39 11.32 -10.81
CA LYS A 154 -12.34 11.11 -9.83
C LYS A 154 -12.94 10.81 -8.47
N LEU A 155 -12.43 9.76 -7.83
CA LEU A 155 -12.88 9.27 -6.53
C LEU A 155 -12.24 10.11 -5.44
N ARG A 156 -13.04 10.96 -4.76
CA ARG A 156 -12.61 11.81 -3.64
C ARG A 156 -12.76 11.08 -2.31
N GLU A 157 -11.96 11.42 -1.32
CA GLU A 157 -11.95 10.79 0.00
C GLU A 157 -13.28 10.94 0.75
N ASN A 158 -14.04 11.99 0.46
CA ASN A 158 -15.37 12.27 1.05
C ASN A 158 -16.55 11.66 0.28
N LEU A 159 -16.29 10.93 -0.81
CA LEU A 159 -17.37 10.21 -1.49
C LEU A 159 -17.95 9.17 -0.55
N ALA A 160 -19.29 9.13 -0.50
CA ALA A 160 -20.00 8.11 0.25
C ALA A 160 -19.59 6.72 -0.27
N VAL A 161 -19.12 5.91 0.62
CA VAL A 161 -18.87 4.51 0.34
C VAL A 161 -20.20 3.79 0.57
N SER A 162 -20.78 3.24 -0.48
CA SER A 162 -22.08 2.57 -0.35
C SER A 162 -21.92 1.27 0.45
N SER A 163 -22.46 1.27 1.66
CA SER A 163 -22.75 0.04 2.40
C SER A 163 -24.00 -0.68 1.86
N GLU A 164 -24.68 -0.09 0.87
CA GLU A 164 -26.00 -0.52 0.40
C GLU A 164 -25.99 -1.34 -0.89
N SER A 165 -24.87 -1.53 -1.56
CA SER A 165 -24.78 -2.47 -2.69
C SER A 165 -24.77 -3.92 -2.18
N THR A 166 -25.91 -4.34 -1.69
CA THR A 166 -26.13 -5.54 -0.88
C THR A 166 -25.99 -6.86 -1.61
N ASN A 167 -25.78 -6.89 -2.91
CA ASN A 167 -25.66 -8.14 -3.67
C ASN A 167 -24.26 -8.45 -4.23
N ASP A 168 -23.32 -7.46 -4.27
CA ASP A 168 -21.97 -7.65 -4.79
C ASP A 168 -20.87 -7.00 -3.90
N SER A 169 -21.18 -6.67 -2.66
CA SER A 169 -20.22 -6.03 -1.77
C SER A 169 -19.03 -6.97 -1.49
N ASN A 170 -17.87 -6.59 -1.97
CA ASN A 170 -16.65 -7.32 -1.74
C ASN A 170 -16.33 -7.32 -0.23
N PRO A 171 -16.27 -8.49 0.45
CA PRO A 171 -15.95 -8.58 1.88
C PRO A 171 -14.66 -7.86 2.27
N TYR A 172 -13.71 -7.76 1.35
CA TYR A 172 -12.49 -6.99 1.54
C TYR A 172 -12.76 -5.49 1.73
N SER A 173 -13.54 -4.90 0.83
CA SER A 173 -13.89 -3.47 0.91
C SER A 173 -14.60 -3.14 2.21
N ILE A 174 -15.57 -3.97 2.60
CA ILE A 174 -16.30 -3.84 3.87
C ILE A 174 -15.33 -3.92 5.06
N SER A 175 -14.43 -4.91 5.07
CA SER A 175 -13.47 -5.06 6.19
C SER A 175 -12.53 -3.86 6.31
N LYS A 176 -12.15 -3.24 5.19
CA LYS A 176 -11.35 -2.01 5.18
C LYS A 176 -12.12 -0.81 5.73
N LEU A 177 -13.39 -0.65 5.37
CA LEU A 177 -14.24 0.40 5.96
C LEU A 177 -14.43 0.24 7.46
N ILE A 178 -14.67 -0.99 7.91
CA ILE A 178 -14.75 -1.30 9.34
C ILE A 178 -13.42 -0.94 10.03
N SER A 179 -12.29 -1.20 9.38
CA SER A 179 -10.98 -0.85 9.94
C SER A 179 -10.77 0.67 10.08
N GLU A 180 -11.21 1.46 9.10
CA GLU A 180 -11.19 2.93 9.17
C GLU A 180 -12.05 3.44 10.34
N GLU A 181 -13.25 2.89 10.51
CA GLU A 181 -14.16 3.26 11.60
C GLU A 181 -13.61 2.88 12.99
N ILE A 182 -12.97 1.70 13.11
CA ILE A 182 -12.31 1.29 14.35
C ILE A 182 -11.21 2.28 14.72
N LEU A 183 -10.34 2.63 13.76
CA LEU A 183 -9.26 3.59 13.99
C LEU A 183 -9.78 4.93 14.46
N PHE A 184 -10.81 5.46 13.82
CA PHE A 184 -11.45 6.71 14.21
C PHE A 184 -11.99 6.67 15.65
N LYS A 185 -12.65 5.57 16.05
CA LYS A 185 -13.19 5.41 17.41
C LYS A 185 -12.07 5.24 18.45
N GLU A 186 -11.08 4.40 18.14
CA GLU A 186 -9.96 4.15 19.04
C GLU A 186 -9.07 5.39 19.22
N SER A 187 -8.85 6.20 18.16
CA SER A 187 -8.09 7.43 18.28
C SER A 187 -8.75 8.42 19.24
N LYS A 188 -10.06 8.58 19.18
CA LYS A 188 -10.81 9.40 20.13
C LYS A 188 -10.76 8.87 21.56
N ARG A 189 -10.73 7.54 21.73
CA ARG A 189 -10.69 6.90 23.05
C ARG A 189 -9.32 6.94 23.68
N LEU A 190 -8.26 6.76 22.88
CA LEU A 190 -6.88 6.59 23.35
C LEU A 190 -6.01 7.83 23.13
N GLY A 191 -6.43 8.80 22.33
CA GLY A 191 -5.71 10.08 22.15
C GLY A 191 -4.52 10.00 21.19
N TYR A 192 -4.46 9.02 20.26
CA TYR A 192 -3.43 8.98 19.22
C TYR A 192 -3.87 9.70 17.94
N LYS A 193 -2.90 10.11 17.13
CA LYS A 193 -3.14 10.64 15.78
C LYS A 193 -3.16 9.52 14.77
N TYR A 194 -3.93 9.68 13.70
CA TYR A 194 -3.95 8.68 12.63
C TYR A 194 -3.77 9.29 11.24
N LEU A 195 -3.33 8.46 10.31
CA LEU A 195 -3.38 8.69 8.87
C LEU A 195 -3.92 7.43 8.20
N ILE A 196 -4.92 7.58 7.36
CA ILE A 196 -5.47 6.48 6.58
C ILE A 196 -5.17 6.75 5.11
N PHE A 197 -4.53 5.77 4.45
CA PHE A 197 -4.29 5.81 3.02
C PHE A 197 -5.19 4.81 2.30
N ARG A 198 -5.75 5.25 1.17
CA ARG A 198 -6.50 4.42 0.22
C ARG A 198 -5.66 4.25 -1.06
N PRO A 199 -4.81 3.21 -1.14
CA PRO A 199 -3.96 2.97 -2.31
C PRO A 199 -4.76 2.56 -3.54
N PHE A 200 -4.31 3.03 -4.73
CA PHE A 200 -4.84 2.64 -6.04
C PHE A 200 -3.77 1.87 -6.83
N ASN A 201 -4.01 0.56 -7.06
CA ASN A 201 -3.19 -0.35 -7.88
C ASN A 201 -1.67 -0.10 -7.76
N THR A 202 -1.15 -0.13 -6.53
CA THR A 202 0.28 0.04 -6.30
C THR A 202 1.05 -1.19 -6.78
N TYR A 203 2.16 -0.96 -7.49
CA TYR A 203 3.04 -1.98 -8.03
C TYR A 203 4.50 -1.53 -7.92
N GLY A 204 5.44 -2.47 -8.05
CA GLY A 204 6.88 -2.17 -7.96
C GLY A 204 7.70 -3.37 -7.51
N PRO A 205 9.02 -3.20 -7.33
CA PRO A 205 9.88 -4.22 -6.74
C PRO A 205 9.33 -4.75 -5.42
N GLY A 206 9.32 -6.08 -5.25
CA GLY A 206 8.67 -6.77 -4.14
C GLY A 206 7.23 -7.18 -4.42
N LEU A 207 6.70 -6.90 -5.62
CA LEU A 207 5.45 -7.49 -6.11
C LEU A 207 5.58 -9.01 -6.11
N ARG A 208 4.53 -9.70 -5.64
CA ARG A 208 4.48 -11.16 -5.66
C ARG A 208 3.62 -11.66 -6.82
N LEU A 209 4.09 -12.71 -7.45
CA LEU A 209 3.35 -13.44 -8.48
C LEU A 209 2.27 -14.31 -7.84
N GLY A 210 1.24 -14.70 -8.60
CA GLY A 210 0.18 -15.60 -8.14
C GLY A 210 -0.77 -15.02 -7.10
N GLU A 211 -0.81 -13.69 -6.93
CA GLU A 211 -1.70 -13.04 -5.96
C GLU A 211 -2.99 -12.48 -6.58
N GLY A 212 -3.20 -12.62 -7.89
CA GLY A 212 -4.38 -12.12 -8.61
C GLY A 212 -4.36 -10.61 -8.86
N ARG A 213 -3.17 -9.97 -8.86
CA ARG A 213 -2.98 -8.57 -9.20
C ARG A 213 -2.62 -8.44 -10.67
N LEU A 214 -3.31 -7.59 -11.42
CA LEU A 214 -3.21 -7.50 -12.89
C LEU A 214 -1.76 -7.47 -13.41
N ILE A 215 -0.91 -6.56 -12.93
CA ILE A 215 0.50 -6.49 -13.37
C ILE A 215 1.27 -7.75 -12.96
N GLY A 216 1.03 -8.27 -11.75
CA GLY A 216 1.67 -9.49 -11.27
C GLY A 216 1.29 -10.72 -12.10
N ASP A 217 0.01 -10.87 -12.42
CA ASP A 217 -0.49 -11.99 -13.20
C ASP A 217 0.00 -11.93 -14.67
N ILE A 218 0.13 -10.72 -15.22
CA ILE A 218 0.75 -10.51 -16.54
C ILE A 218 2.23 -10.94 -16.50
N PHE A 219 3.01 -10.48 -15.51
CA PHE A 219 4.42 -10.85 -15.38
C PHE A 219 4.62 -12.33 -15.15
N GLU A 220 3.76 -12.97 -14.35
CA GLU A 220 3.77 -14.41 -14.16
C GLU A 220 3.57 -15.17 -15.48
N SER A 221 2.62 -14.71 -16.30
CA SER A 221 2.37 -15.31 -17.62
C SER A 221 3.56 -15.14 -18.57
N ILE A 222 4.22 -13.99 -18.55
CA ILE A 222 5.42 -13.71 -19.36
C ILE A 222 6.58 -14.62 -18.92
N ILE A 223 6.87 -14.66 -17.61
CA ILE A 223 7.98 -15.47 -17.06
C ILE A 223 7.78 -16.95 -17.33
N ASN A 224 6.55 -17.44 -17.22
CA ASN A 224 6.21 -18.84 -17.46
C ASN A 224 5.91 -19.15 -18.93
N ASN A 225 6.02 -18.18 -19.86
CA ASN A 225 5.66 -18.30 -21.27
C ASN A 225 4.24 -18.85 -21.47
N GLN A 226 3.28 -18.39 -20.67
CA GLN A 226 1.88 -18.82 -20.68
C GLN A 226 0.97 -17.76 -21.31
N LEU A 227 -0.24 -18.20 -21.72
CA LEU A 227 -1.29 -17.29 -22.19
C LEU A 227 -1.88 -16.55 -20.99
N PHE A 228 -1.80 -15.22 -20.97
CA PHE A 228 -2.51 -14.40 -20.00
C PHE A 228 -4.01 -14.33 -20.34
N LEU A 229 -4.87 -14.66 -19.38
CA LEU A 229 -6.32 -14.61 -19.54
C LEU A 229 -6.91 -13.47 -18.70
N LEU A 230 -7.31 -12.37 -19.38
CA LEU A 230 -7.99 -11.26 -18.72
C LEU A 230 -9.43 -11.64 -18.35
N GLN A 231 -9.79 -11.53 -17.08
CA GLN A 231 -11.12 -11.86 -16.57
C GLN A 231 -12.10 -10.70 -16.57
N SER A 232 -11.60 -9.45 -16.53
CA SER A 232 -12.39 -8.22 -16.50
C SER A 232 -12.57 -7.63 -17.91
N ASN A 233 -13.48 -6.64 -18.04
CA ASN A 233 -13.63 -5.90 -19.28
C ASN A 233 -12.32 -5.19 -19.66
N PRO A 234 -11.73 -5.46 -20.85
CA PRO A 234 -10.47 -4.88 -21.28
C PRO A 234 -10.50 -3.35 -21.46
N LYS A 235 -11.70 -2.76 -21.53
CA LYS A 235 -11.90 -1.31 -21.65
C LYS A 235 -11.91 -0.58 -20.29
N ASN A 236 -11.94 -1.30 -19.17
CA ASN A 236 -11.90 -0.67 -17.84
C ASN A 236 -10.67 0.23 -17.69
N ILE A 237 -10.88 1.41 -17.11
CA ILE A 237 -9.85 2.42 -16.93
C ILE A 237 -9.31 2.36 -15.51
N ASN A 238 -8.02 2.16 -15.38
CA ASN A 238 -7.30 2.07 -14.13
C ASN A 238 -6.15 3.08 -14.08
N SER A 239 -5.77 3.47 -12.87
CA SER A 239 -4.50 4.12 -12.58
C SER A 239 -3.56 3.13 -11.91
N PHE A 240 -2.25 3.27 -12.11
CA PHE A 240 -1.22 2.43 -11.51
C PHE A 240 -0.20 3.31 -10.80
N CYS A 241 0.07 3.04 -9.53
CA CYS A 241 0.99 3.83 -8.72
C CYS A 241 2.29 3.06 -8.51
N TYR A 242 3.41 3.62 -8.94
CA TYR A 242 4.71 3.01 -8.67
C TYR A 242 5.06 3.12 -7.18
N ILE A 243 5.73 2.11 -6.64
CA ILE A 243 5.99 1.98 -5.19
C ILE A 243 6.77 3.18 -4.62
N GLU A 244 7.68 3.80 -5.35
CA GLU A 244 8.42 4.96 -4.85
C GLU A 244 7.53 6.20 -4.75
N ASP A 245 6.59 6.39 -5.68
CA ASP A 245 5.57 7.43 -5.57
C ASP A 245 4.68 7.19 -4.35
N PHE A 246 4.29 5.93 -4.11
CA PHE A 246 3.53 5.58 -2.92
C PHE A 246 4.28 5.97 -1.63
N ILE A 247 5.56 5.61 -1.50
CA ILE A 247 6.37 5.91 -0.31
C ILE A 247 6.55 7.41 -0.13
N THR A 248 6.84 8.15 -1.20
CA THR A 248 7.03 9.61 -1.11
C THR A 248 5.73 10.34 -0.76
N GLY A 249 4.57 9.87 -1.26
CA GLY A 249 3.26 10.42 -0.88
C GLY A 249 2.94 10.21 0.60
N LEU A 250 3.22 9.03 1.12
CA LEU A 250 3.06 8.72 2.55
C LEU A 250 3.96 9.62 3.41
N ILE A 251 5.23 9.76 3.07
CA ILE A 251 6.20 10.60 3.79
C ILE A 251 5.76 12.07 3.74
N THR A 252 5.26 12.54 2.61
CA THR A 252 4.78 13.92 2.46
C THR A 252 3.67 14.24 3.46
N CYS A 253 2.70 13.34 3.65
CA CYS A 253 1.63 13.56 4.63
C CYS A 253 2.17 13.65 6.07
N ILE A 254 3.13 12.80 6.43
CA ILE A 254 3.72 12.80 7.77
C ILE A 254 4.53 14.07 8.01
N ASN A 255 5.36 14.48 7.05
CA ASN A 255 6.17 15.70 7.15
C ASN A 255 5.34 16.98 7.28
N ASN A 256 4.14 17.00 6.70
CA ASN A 256 3.22 18.12 6.80
C ASN A 256 2.28 18.04 8.02
N ALA A 257 2.46 17.04 8.89
CA ALA A 257 1.66 16.83 10.10
C ALA A 257 0.13 16.86 9.85
N ARG A 258 -0.33 16.39 8.69
CA ARG A 258 -1.74 16.34 8.30
C ARG A 258 -2.39 15.08 8.86
N PHE A 259 -2.54 15.07 10.19
CA PHE A 259 -3.10 13.92 10.91
C PHE A 259 -4.63 13.98 11.00
N ASP A 260 -5.22 12.85 11.42
CA ASP A 260 -6.65 12.64 11.58
C ASP A 260 -7.42 12.74 10.25
N GLU A 261 -6.74 12.37 9.16
CA GLU A 261 -7.26 12.47 7.80
C GLU A 261 -7.11 11.18 6.99
N ILE A 262 -7.91 11.09 5.93
CA ILE A 262 -7.84 10.05 4.90
C ILE A 262 -7.26 10.67 3.62
N PHE A 263 -6.35 9.95 2.97
CA PHE A 263 -5.74 10.32 1.70
C PHE A 263 -5.86 9.21 0.66
N ASN A 264 -6.30 9.56 -0.53
CA ASN A 264 -6.07 8.71 -1.68
C ASN A 264 -4.59 8.75 -2.07
N LEU A 265 -4.04 7.60 -2.48
CA LEU A 265 -2.67 7.52 -2.94
C LEU A 265 -2.59 6.67 -4.22
N GLY A 266 -2.19 7.29 -5.32
CA GLY A 266 -2.25 6.70 -6.65
C GLY A 266 -1.53 7.56 -7.69
N ASN A 267 -1.79 7.29 -8.97
CA ASN A 267 -1.36 8.13 -10.08
C ASN A 267 -2.57 8.48 -10.96
N ASP A 268 -2.98 9.73 -11.04
CA ASP A 268 -4.10 10.20 -11.86
C ASP A 268 -3.64 10.93 -13.13
N LEU A 269 -2.33 10.93 -13.42
CA LEU A 269 -1.75 11.51 -14.63
C LEU A 269 -1.78 10.50 -15.79
N GLU A 270 -1.63 9.22 -15.50
CA GLU A 270 -1.61 8.14 -16.46
C GLU A 270 -2.75 7.15 -16.20
N LEU A 271 -3.72 7.14 -17.11
CA LEU A 271 -4.89 6.28 -17.03
C LEU A 271 -4.86 5.27 -18.18
N HIS A 272 -4.95 3.99 -17.84
CA HIS A 272 -4.80 2.91 -18.82
C HIS A 272 -5.97 1.94 -18.79
N ASN A 273 -6.46 1.57 -19.98
CA ASN A 273 -7.19 0.33 -20.17
C ASN A 273 -6.19 -0.83 -20.41
N PHE A 274 -6.70 -2.04 -20.56
CA PHE A 274 -5.83 -3.20 -20.77
C PHE A 274 -4.98 -3.11 -22.04
N PHE A 275 -5.53 -2.56 -23.13
CA PHE A 275 -4.80 -2.46 -24.39
C PHE A 275 -3.61 -1.51 -24.27
N ASN A 276 -3.83 -0.33 -23.69
CA ASN A 276 -2.75 0.64 -23.46
C ASN A 276 -1.70 0.09 -22.48
N LEU A 277 -2.13 -0.62 -21.42
CA LEU A 277 -1.21 -1.29 -20.48
C LEU A 277 -0.37 -2.36 -21.19
N LYS A 278 -1.00 -3.16 -22.07
CA LYS A 278 -0.32 -4.16 -22.89
C LYS A 278 0.76 -3.51 -23.75
N ASP A 279 0.40 -2.45 -24.50
CA ASP A 279 1.34 -1.74 -25.36
C ASP A 279 2.54 -1.18 -24.57
N VAL A 280 2.32 -0.61 -23.39
CA VAL A 280 3.40 -0.15 -22.51
C VAL A 280 4.31 -1.31 -22.09
N ILE A 281 3.75 -2.44 -21.66
CA ILE A 281 4.52 -3.62 -21.23
C ILE A 281 5.36 -4.17 -22.41
N GLU A 282 4.78 -4.34 -23.59
CA GLU A 282 5.46 -4.87 -24.76
C GLU A 282 6.62 -3.96 -25.21
N ASN A 283 6.37 -2.65 -25.23
CA ASN A 283 7.39 -1.68 -25.61
C ASN A 283 8.53 -1.59 -24.60
N SER A 284 8.22 -1.55 -23.30
CA SER A 284 9.22 -1.43 -22.23
C SER A 284 10.08 -2.69 -22.11
N LEU A 285 9.48 -3.86 -22.27
CA LEU A 285 10.18 -5.14 -22.09
C LEU A 285 10.68 -5.76 -23.41
N LYS A 286 10.32 -5.16 -24.57
CA LYS A 286 10.68 -5.63 -25.92
C LYS A 286 10.26 -7.09 -26.14
N LEU A 287 9.02 -7.41 -25.81
CA LEU A 287 8.44 -8.73 -25.94
C LEU A 287 7.00 -8.65 -26.50
N ASP A 288 6.43 -9.78 -26.87
CA ASP A 288 5.02 -9.92 -27.25
C ASP A 288 4.24 -10.61 -26.11
N LEU A 289 3.19 -9.96 -25.59
CA LEU A 289 2.35 -10.51 -24.54
C LEU A 289 1.23 -11.37 -25.15
N LYS A 290 1.37 -12.68 -25.02
CA LYS A 290 0.31 -13.63 -25.39
C LYS A 290 -0.87 -13.47 -24.44
N CYS A 291 -1.96 -12.88 -24.91
CA CYS A 291 -3.15 -12.66 -24.08
C CYS A 291 -4.45 -13.03 -24.79
N SER A 292 -5.46 -13.35 -23.97
CA SER A 292 -6.84 -13.57 -24.40
C SER A 292 -7.79 -12.87 -23.42
N PHE A 293 -8.96 -12.48 -23.90
CA PHE A 293 -10.03 -11.86 -23.13
C PHE A 293 -11.38 -12.26 -23.71
N LYS A 294 -12.45 -12.11 -22.94
CA LYS A 294 -13.80 -12.39 -23.45
C LYS A 294 -14.14 -11.44 -24.59
N LYS A 295 -14.40 -11.99 -25.77
CA LYS A 295 -14.98 -11.24 -26.88
C LYS A 295 -16.43 -10.91 -26.52
N ASN A 296 -16.88 -9.66 -26.77
CA ASN A 296 -18.24 -9.18 -26.51
C ASN A 296 -18.62 -9.15 -25.02
N ASP A 297 -17.75 -8.59 -24.18
CA ASP A 297 -18.14 -8.20 -22.84
C ASP A 297 -18.95 -6.90 -22.91
N ASP A 298 -20.29 -7.02 -22.82
CA ASP A 298 -21.22 -5.89 -22.82
C ASP A 298 -21.37 -5.25 -21.44
N SER A 299 -20.55 -5.68 -20.46
CA SER A 299 -20.54 -5.06 -19.13
C SER A 299 -20.12 -3.58 -19.21
N PRO A 300 -20.65 -2.72 -18.33
CA PRO A 300 -20.26 -1.32 -18.29
C PRO A 300 -18.75 -1.14 -18.15
N ILE A 301 -18.21 -0.13 -18.83
CA ILE A 301 -16.81 0.28 -18.61
C ILE A 301 -16.71 0.90 -17.22
N LEU A 302 -15.80 0.38 -16.42
CA LEU A 302 -15.58 0.85 -15.07
C LEU A 302 -14.33 1.74 -14.99
N PHE A 303 -14.42 2.76 -14.14
CA PHE A 303 -13.38 3.74 -13.91
C PHE A 303 -12.92 3.68 -12.45
N LYS A 304 -11.62 3.52 -12.24
CA LYS A 304 -10.99 3.54 -10.93
C LYS A 304 -9.89 4.60 -10.90
N ILE A 305 -10.28 5.85 -10.72
CA ILE A 305 -9.41 7.03 -10.85
C ILE A 305 -9.36 7.78 -9.51
N PRO A 306 -8.21 7.87 -8.82
CA PRO A 306 -8.11 8.64 -7.58
C PRO A 306 -8.24 10.14 -7.84
N ASP A 307 -8.88 10.87 -6.94
CA ASP A 307 -8.67 12.31 -6.79
C ASP A 307 -7.49 12.52 -5.83
N LEU A 308 -6.46 13.20 -6.28
CA LEU A 308 -5.22 13.44 -5.53
C LEU A 308 -5.07 14.92 -5.12
N THR A 309 -6.16 15.68 -5.12
CA THR A 309 -6.15 17.12 -4.79
C THR A 309 -5.53 17.36 -3.41
N LYS A 310 -5.91 16.57 -2.39
CA LYS A 310 -5.36 16.71 -1.03
C LYS A 310 -3.84 16.53 -0.98
N LEU A 311 -3.28 15.54 -1.70
CA LEU A 311 -1.84 15.34 -1.77
C LEU A 311 -1.14 16.48 -2.54
N ARG A 312 -1.76 16.97 -3.61
CA ARG A 312 -1.21 18.11 -4.38
C ARG A 312 -1.15 19.38 -3.57
N GLU A 313 -2.11 19.62 -2.70
CA GLU A 313 -2.09 20.77 -1.75
C GLU A 313 -0.90 20.70 -0.80
N LEU A 314 -0.35 19.51 -0.54
CA LEU A 314 0.88 19.29 0.23
C LEU A 314 2.16 19.36 -0.63
N GLY A 315 2.04 19.69 -1.93
CA GLY A 315 3.16 19.78 -2.86
C GLY A 315 3.60 18.42 -3.45
N TRP A 316 2.86 17.33 -3.25
CA TRP A 316 3.18 16.02 -3.83
C TRP A 316 2.41 15.78 -5.15
N ALA A 317 3.10 15.11 -6.07
CA ALA A 317 2.52 14.54 -7.28
C ALA A 317 3.30 13.27 -7.67
N PRO A 318 2.66 12.31 -8.38
CA PRO A 318 3.38 11.15 -8.90
C PRO A 318 4.48 11.61 -9.88
N ASN A 319 5.63 10.97 -9.81
CA ASN A 319 6.84 11.35 -10.55
C ASN A 319 7.33 10.28 -11.52
N TYR A 320 6.92 9.03 -11.33
CA TYR A 320 7.37 7.91 -12.15
C TYR A 320 6.33 7.52 -13.18
N SER A 321 6.76 7.39 -14.44
CA SER A 321 5.92 6.90 -15.53
C SER A 321 5.67 5.38 -15.43
N LEU A 322 4.62 4.90 -16.09
CA LEU A 322 4.26 3.49 -16.05
C LEU A 322 5.35 2.61 -16.69
N ASP A 323 5.94 3.03 -17.82
CA ASP A 323 7.02 2.30 -18.51
C ASP A 323 8.23 2.09 -17.61
N TYR A 324 8.70 3.15 -16.93
CA TYR A 324 9.78 3.05 -15.94
C TYR A 324 9.47 2.02 -14.85
N GLY A 325 8.28 2.12 -14.26
CA GLY A 325 7.87 1.23 -13.16
C GLY A 325 7.74 -0.23 -13.61
N ILE A 326 7.20 -0.47 -14.82
CA ILE A 326 7.09 -1.80 -15.43
C ILE A 326 8.48 -2.42 -15.59
N GLU A 327 9.42 -1.70 -16.19
CA GLU A 327 10.80 -2.17 -16.40
C GLU A 327 11.46 -2.55 -15.07
N LYS A 328 11.43 -1.65 -14.08
CA LYS A 328 12.05 -1.88 -12.76
C LYS A 328 11.41 -3.04 -12.01
N THR A 329 10.08 -3.17 -12.09
CA THR A 329 9.37 -4.26 -11.42
C THR A 329 9.72 -5.61 -12.06
N TYR A 330 9.66 -5.71 -13.37
CA TYR A 330 9.98 -6.93 -14.09
C TYR A 330 11.42 -7.39 -13.83
N HIS A 331 12.40 -6.48 -13.95
CA HIS A 331 13.80 -6.81 -13.67
C HIS A 331 14.02 -7.25 -12.21
N SER A 332 13.28 -6.73 -11.26
CA SER A 332 13.37 -7.18 -9.86
C SER A 332 12.86 -8.60 -9.66
N LEU A 333 11.91 -9.06 -10.50
CA LEU A 333 11.34 -10.41 -10.42
C LEU A 333 12.25 -11.47 -11.05
N ILE A 334 12.91 -11.15 -12.16
CA ILE A 334 13.78 -12.11 -12.86
C ILE A 334 15.19 -12.20 -12.25
N ASN A 335 15.59 -11.23 -11.41
CA ASN A 335 16.87 -11.20 -10.71
C ASN A 335 16.76 -11.54 -9.21
N ALA A 336 15.58 -11.97 -8.75
CA ALA A 336 15.32 -12.41 -7.37
C ALA A 336 15.59 -13.94 -7.23
#